data_c1b1d07964c6c6395428b483305066a8
#
_entry.id   c1b1d07964c6c6395428b483305066a8
#
_cell.length_a   1.000
_cell.length_b   1.000
_cell.length_c   1.000
_cell.angle_alpha   90.00
_cell.angle_beta   90.00
_cell.angle_gamma   90.00
#
_symmetry.space_group_name_H-M   'P 1'
#
loop_
_entity.id
_entity.type
_entity.pdbx_description
1 polymer ?
#
loop_
_entity_poly.entity_id
_entity_poly.type
_entity_poly.pdbx_seq_one_letter_code
_entity_poly.pdbx_strand_id
1 'polypeptide(L)'
;MFKKVFTMFACMFMLFSCGGTSANSGQKVLNLNFNEEGKTLDPALSTDVSTGDLHQLLSEGLTRIDQKTKQPVPGLAEKYEVSEDGKTYTFHLRDGIKWSNGEPITANDFKFAWTRVLDPKTAAGYAYMLYPIENAEEFNSGKVGADKLGINVVDDKTLVVKLKSVTPYFLSLTAFITYSPVNEKFINEVGSQFALEADKILSSGPFKIESWTHNSEMKLVKNENYYNKDAIKLDVVNIKYIADSAASLNAFKNDEVDFVALTAEQYEQYKNDPQLNSILMATTWYLEFNNNHKFLSNKNVRKAISMAINKEEMCSTIFNGINEPAYTFTPKGVGIPGLKTDDFATEIGVSAPKYNLEEAKKLLAQGLKELGMDSAPTLSVILNDSGTNKKVGEAIQEYLRVGLGIDLKIETMAFKERLARMESGNFDIVLAGWGADYQDPTTFLDLLETTNGNNYGKFSNAEYDKLIKAAKVTPDAEKRYEILKRAEEIIADEAPVALLFQVKRNYLVNPRLSNYTFLAIGGSYIWNYTDIK
;
A
#
# COMPACT_ATOMS: atom_id res chain seq x y z
N MET A 1 16.13 2.40 88.39
CA MET A 1 16.08 3.85 88.05
C MET A 1 17.06 4.12 86.92
N PHE A 2 16.66 4.01 85.70
CA PHE A 2 17.54 4.30 84.56
C PHE A 2 16.85 5.29 83.65
N LYS A 3 17.46 6.50 83.51
CA LYS A 3 17.08 7.50 82.55
C LYS A 3 17.61 7.07 81.16
N LYS A 4 16.73 6.92 80.16
CA LYS A 4 17.10 6.76 78.77
C LYS A 4 17.11 8.11 78.10
N VAL A 5 18.28 8.53 77.65
CA VAL A 5 18.51 9.66 76.80
C VAL A 5 18.15 9.26 75.39
N PHE A 6 17.23 9.99 74.73
CA PHE A 6 16.83 9.80 73.35
C PHE A 6 17.56 10.81 72.48
N THR A 7 18.59 10.35 71.78
CA THR A 7 19.33 11.20 70.82
C THR A 7 18.59 11.20 69.50
N MET A 8 18.06 12.35 69.13
CA MET A 8 17.32 12.56 67.88
C MET A 8 18.34 12.84 66.75
N PHE A 9 18.52 11.87 65.83
CA PHE A 9 19.33 12.05 64.62
C PHE A 9 18.42 12.67 63.54
N ALA A 10 18.61 13.93 63.27
CA ALA A 10 17.98 14.62 62.16
C ALA A 10 18.71 14.25 60.85
N CYS A 11 18.14 13.31 60.08
CA CYS A 11 18.55 13.09 58.70
C CYS A 11 18.03 14.20 57.79
N MET A 12 18.92 15.09 57.42
CA MET A 12 18.70 16.15 56.43
C MET A 12 18.71 15.50 55.05
N PHE A 13 17.52 15.19 54.50
CA PHE A 13 17.36 14.78 53.11
C PHE A 13 17.59 16.00 52.22
N MET A 14 18.78 16.11 51.64
CA MET A 14 19.02 16.99 50.49
C MET A 14 18.31 16.37 49.28
N LEU A 15 17.19 16.96 48.93
CA LEU A 15 16.56 16.75 47.63
C LEU A 15 17.47 17.36 46.55
N PHE A 16 18.35 16.57 45.98
CA PHE A 16 18.93 16.89 44.69
C PHE A 16 17.82 16.71 43.64
N SER A 17 17.12 17.78 43.36
CA SER A 17 16.33 17.92 42.14
C SER A 17 17.31 17.96 40.97
N CYS A 18 17.68 16.81 40.42
CA CYS A 18 18.26 16.71 39.08
C CYS A 18 17.16 16.90 38.05
N GLY A 19 16.71 18.13 37.88
CA GLY A 19 16.06 18.58 36.64
C GLY A 19 17.13 18.73 35.56
N GLY A 20 17.65 17.62 35.09
CA GLY A 20 18.52 17.56 33.92
C GLY A 20 17.68 17.31 32.67
N THR A 21 16.97 18.31 32.17
CA THR A 21 16.71 18.40 30.75
C THR A 21 18.05 18.60 30.07
N SER A 22 18.71 17.50 29.73
CA SER A 22 19.78 17.53 28.73
C SER A 22 19.09 17.84 27.40
N ALA A 23 18.85 19.10 27.13
CA ALA A 23 18.71 19.59 25.77
C ALA A 23 20.04 19.26 25.08
N ASN A 24 20.05 18.14 24.35
CA ASN A 24 21.12 17.79 23.43
C ASN A 24 21.02 18.84 22.31
N SER A 25 21.65 20.00 22.51
CA SER A 25 21.60 21.14 21.61
C SER A 25 22.35 20.79 20.33
N GLY A 26 21.60 20.27 19.34
CA GLY A 26 22.12 19.99 18.01
C GLY A 26 21.59 18.73 17.34
N GLN A 27 21.05 17.74 18.06
CA GLN A 27 20.58 16.50 17.46
C GLN A 27 19.18 16.65 16.84
N LYS A 28 19.03 16.29 15.54
CA LYS A 28 17.75 16.34 14.84
C LYS A 28 17.00 15.03 15.06
N VAL A 29 15.97 15.07 15.89
CA VAL A 29 15.17 13.91 16.30
C VAL A 29 13.75 14.02 15.75
N LEU A 30 13.34 13.03 14.95
CA LEU A 30 11.96 12.84 14.46
C LEU A 30 11.25 11.83 15.36
N ASN A 31 10.06 12.19 15.85
CA ASN A 31 9.23 11.30 16.67
C ASN A 31 7.97 10.92 15.89
N LEU A 32 7.81 9.65 15.57
CA LEU A 32 6.68 9.11 14.82
C LEU A 32 5.77 8.29 15.73
N ASN A 33 4.49 8.21 15.36
CA ASN A 33 3.57 7.21 15.87
C ASN A 33 3.17 6.25 14.78
N PHE A 34 3.39 4.95 15.00
CA PHE A 34 2.78 3.88 14.23
C PHE A 34 1.70 3.23 15.10
N ASN A 35 0.49 3.00 14.54
CA ASN A 35 -0.63 2.48 15.32
C ASN A 35 -0.36 1.09 15.89
N GLU A 36 0.41 0.28 15.18
CA GLU A 36 0.75 -1.09 15.57
C GLU A 36 2.14 -1.48 15.04
N GLU A 37 2.74 -2.42 15.72
CA GLU A 37 3.96 -3.07 15.28
C GLU A 37 3.63 -4.11 14.21
N GLY A 38 4.42 -4.15 13.11
CA GLY A 38 4.29 -5.18 12.09
C GLY A 38 4.71 -6.57 12.61
N LYS A 39 4.24 -7.61 11.95
CA LYS A 39 4.52 -9.00 12.38
C LYS A 39 5.98 -9.39 12.29
N THR A 40 6.73 -8.83 11.37
CA THR A 40 8.13 -9.16 11.09
C THR A 40 8.76 -8.06 10.24
N LEU A 41 10.05 -7.83 10.44
CA LEU A 41 10.85 -6.97 9.57
C LEU A 41 11.56 -7.76 8.45
N ASP A 42 11.24 -9.03 8.25
CA ASP A 42 11.75 -9.80 7.13
C ASP A 42 11.10 -9.35 5.81
N PRO A 43 11.85 -8.78 4.85
CA PRO A 43 11.29 -8.28 3.60
C PRO A 43 10.56 -9.35 2.77
N ALA A 44 10.91 -10.62 2.93
CA ALA A 44 10.25 -11.71 2.23
C ALA A 44 8.86 -12.06 2.82
N LEU A 45 8.64 -11.79 4.10
CA LEU A 45 7.44 -12.22 4.83
C LEU A 45 6.51 -11.05 5.17
N SER A 46 6.99 -9.81 5.07
CA SER A 46 6.19 -8.63 5.38
C SER A 46 5.17 -8.34 4.29
N THR A 47 3.90 -8.11 4.72
CA THR A 47 2.78 -7.77 3.84
C THR A 47 1.91 -6.64 4.42
N ASP A 48 2.34 -6.02 5.52
CA ASP A 48 1.59 -4.96 6.18
C ASP A 48 2.20 -3.57 5.93
N VAL A 49 1.34 -2.54 6.01
CA VAL A 49 1.71 -1.14 5.73
C VAL A 49 2.72 -0.60 6.74
N SER A 50 2.55 -0.91 8.04
CA SER A 50 3.43 -0.40 9.10
C SER A 50 4.87 -0.86 8.91
N THR A 51 5.07 -2.13 8.55
CA THR A 51 6.39 -2.66 8.19
C THR A 51 6.92 -2.04 6.90
N GLY A 52 6.06 -1.83 5.89
CA GLY A 52 6.44 -1.14 4.65
C GLY A 52 6.97 0.28 4.91
N ASP A 53 6.29 1.06 5.75
CA ASP A 53 6.71 2.41 6.15
C ASP A 53 8.06 2.40 6.90
N LEU A 54 8.27 1.39 7.77
CA LEU A 54 9.53 1.24 8.50
C LEU A 54 10.69 0.86 7.56
N HIS A 55 10.44 -0.01 6.58
CA HIS A 55 11.45 -0.38 5.60
C HIS A 55 11.89 0.77 4.69
N GLN A 56 11.08 1.81 4.49
CA GLN A 56 11.54 3.04 3.83
C GLN A 56 12.73 3.68 4.57
N LEU A 57 12.79 3.52 5.90
CA LEU A 57 13.90 4.01 6.72
C LEU A 57 15.08 3.04 6.80
N LEU A 58 14.81 1.72 6.80
CA LEU A 58 15.81 0.68 7.06
C LEU A 58 16.45 0.09 5.80
N SER A 59 15.76 0.13 4.65
CA SER A 59 16.17 -0.57 3.43
C SER A 59 16.18 0.36 2.22
N GLU A 60 16.99 0.02 1.25
CA GLU A 60 16.95 0.61 -0.09
C GLU A 60 17.09 -0.48 -1.14
N GLY A 61 16.28 -0.40 -2.20
CA GLY A 61 16.27 -1.33 -3.33
C GLY A 61 17.26 -0.94 -4.43
N LEU A 62 17.22 -1.63 -5.56
CA LEU A 62 17.96 -1.24 -6.77
C LEU A 62 17.55 0.16 -7.22
N THR A 63 16.25 0.45 -7.16
CA THR A 63 15.67 1.78 -7.34
C THR A 63 15.02 2.25 -6.04
N ARG A 64 14.66 3.52 -5.98
CA ARG A 64 13.86 4.13 -4.91
C ARG A 64 12.84 5.09 -5.53
N ILE A 65 11.78 5.41 -4.79
CA ILE A 65 10.79 6.40 -5.26
C ILE A 65 11.29 7.81 -4.93
N ASP A 66 11.36 8.64 -5.95
CA ASP A 66 11.71 10.06 -5.78
C ASP A 66 10.58 10.83 -5.11
N GLN A 67 10.91 11.67 -4.13
CA GLN A 67 9.92 12.40 -3.33
C GLN A 67 9.08 13.39 -4.14
N LYS A 68 9.65 13.99 -5.19
CA LYS A 68 8.99 15.05 -5.97
C LYS A 68 8.21 14.47 -7.14
N THR A 69 8.86 13.61 -7.92
CA THR A 69 8.29 13.06 -9.15
C THR A 69 7.43 11.83 -8.90
N LYS A 70 7.56 11.18 -7.72
CA LYS A 70 6.91 9.91 -7.39
C LYS A 70 7.28 8.76 -8.34
N GLN A 71 8.31 8.95 -9.15
CA GLN A 71 8.80 7.98 -10.11
C GLN A 71 10.00 7.21 -9.56
N PRO A 72 10.25 5.97 -10.02
CA PRO A 72 11.44 5.22 -9.65
C PRO A 72 12.70 5.89 -10.21
N VAL A 73 13.68 6.09 -9.34
CA VAL A 73 15.02 6.63 -9.69
C VAL A 73 16.09 5.67 -9.14
N PRO A 74 17.36 5.74 -9.64
CA PRO A 74 18.44 4.94 -9.12
C PRO A 74 18.58 4.99 -7.60
N GLY A 75 18.61 3.81 -6.97
CA GLY A 75 18.84 3.59 -5.53
C GLY A 75 20.24 3.02 -5.29
N LEU A 76 20.33 1.76 -4.80
CA LEU A 76 21.61 1.05 -4.67
C LEU A 76 22.25 0.75 -6.03
N ALA A 77 21.47 0.63 -7.10
CA ALA A 77 22.01 0.70 -8.44
C ALA A 77 22.31 2.17 -8.80
N GLU A 78 23.50 2.43 -9.35
CA GLU A 78 23.86 3.75 -9.89
C GLU A 78 23.15 4.03 -11.21
N LYS A 79 23.06 3.00 -12.04
CA LYS A 79 22.39 3.04 -13.35
C LYS A 79 21.85 1.66 -13.71
N TYR A 80 20.98 1.66 -14.71
CA TYR A 80 20.49 0.44 -15.33
C TYR A 80 20.40 0.62 -16.85
N GLU A 81 20.44 -0.49 -17.58
CA GLU A 81 20.28 -0.57 -19.02
C GLU A 81 19.14 -1.53 -19.33
N VAL A 82 18.36 -1.22 -20.36
CA VAL A 82 17.23 -2.06 -20.80
C VAL A 82 17.52 -2.49 -22.24
N SER A 83 17.38 -3.78 -22.52
CA SER A 83 17.53 -4.32 -23.88
C SER A 83 16.49 -3.75 -24.84
N GLU A 84 16.77 -3.78 -26.15
CA GLU A 84 15.85 -3.28 -27.19
C GLU A 84 14.48 -3.95 -27.16
N ASP A 85 14.40 -5.21 -26.75
CA ASP A 85 13.15 -5.96 -26.61
C ASP A 85 12.40 -5.65 -25.29
N GLY A 86 12.95 -4.78 -24.43
CA GLY A 86 12.38 -4.36 -23.17
C GLY A 86 12.30 -5.44 -22.08
N LYS A 87 13.00 -6.58 -22.25
CA LYS A 87 12.87 -7.74 -21.35
C LYS A 87 14.08 -8.00 -20.48
N THR A 88 15.24 -7.42 -20.78
CA THR A 88 16.45 -7.63 -19.99
C THR A 88 16.89 -6.31 -19.37
N TYR A 89 17.00 -6.30 -18.05
CA TYR A 89 17.51 -5.19 -17.27
C TYR A 89 18.89 -5.54 -16.74
N THR A 90 19.88 -4.69 -17.00
CA THR A 90 21.23 -4.80 -16.42
C THR A 90 21.40 -3.68 -15.41
N PHE A 91 21.47 -4.03 -14.13
CA PHE A 91 21.71 -3.08 -13.05
C PHE A 91 23.18 -3.04 -12.67
N HIS A 92 23.73 -1.85 -12.53
CA HIS A 92 25.09 -1.61 -12.06
C HIS A 92 25.04 -0.99 -10.67
N LEU A 93 25.47 -1.73 -9.66
CA LEU A 93 25.51 -1.27 -8.29
C LEU A 93 26.55 -0.17 -8.09
N ARG A 94 26.27 0.76 -7.18
CA ARG A 94 27.20 1.83 -6.79
C ARG A 94 28.46 1.26 -6.18
N ASP A 95 29.56 2.00 -6.32
CA ASP A 95 30.80 1.70 -5.62
C ASP A 95 30.67 1.93 -4.11
N GLY A 96 31.22 1.01 -3.33
CA GLY A 96 31.39 1.19 -1.89
C GLY A 96 30.10 1.14 -1.06
N ILE A 97 28.97 0.63 -1.61
CA ILE A 97 27.73 0.41 -0.83
C ILE A 97 27.96 -0.67 0.22
N LYS A 98 27.40 -0.43 1.42
CA LYS A 98 27.63 -1.28 2.60
C LYS A 98 26.38 -1.49 3.41
N TRP A 99 26.29 -2.64 4.02
CA TRP A 99 25.38 -2.93 5.10
C TRP A 99 25.71 -2.09 6.36
N SER A 100 24.76 -1.97 7.27
CA SER A 100 24.93 -1.22 8.53
C SER A 100 26.07 -1.75 9.42
N ASN A 101 26.51 -3.00 9.23
CA ASN A 101 27.69 -3.59 9.92
C ASN A 101 29.02 -3.30 9.19
N GLY A 102 28.99 -2.64 8.03
CA GLY A 102 30.18 -2.30 7.22
C GLY A 102 30.56 -3.34 6.15
N GLU A 103 29.92 -4.50 6.10
CA GLU A 103 30.12 -5.48 5.02
C GLU A 103 29.62 -4.91 3.66
N PRO A 104 30.23 -5.26 2.52
CA PRO A 104 29.78 -4.79 1.22
C PRO A 104 28.39 -5.35 0.87
N ILE A 105 27.57 -4.55 0.16
CA ILE A 105 26.37 -5.02 -0.53
C ILE A 105 26.76 -5.37 -1.95
N THR A 106 26.34 -6.55 -2.41
CA THR A 106 26.68 -7.10 -3.73
C THR A 106 25.44 -7.52 -4.51
N ALA A 107 25.62 -7.81 -5.80
CA ALA A 107 24.56 -8.37 -6.64
C ALA A 107 24.06 -9.75 -6.13
N ASN A 108 24.90 -10.48 -5.39
CA ASN A 108 24.50 -11.75 -4.78
C ASN A 108 23.44 -11.55 -3.67
N ASP A 109 23.48 -10.44 -2.91
CA ASP A 109 22.49 -10.15 -1.87
C ASP A 109 21.07 -10.00 -2.47
N PHE A 110 20.96 -9.40 -3.65
CA PHE A 110 19.70 -9.32 -4.41
C PHE A 110 19.26 -10.67 -4.95
N LYS A 111 20.16 -11.41 -5.60
CA LYS A 111 19.84 -12.75 -6.11
C LYS A 111 19.37 -13.67 -5.00
N PHE A 112 20.08 -13.69 -3.88
CA PHE A 112 19.70 -14.49 -2.72
C PHE A 112 18.32 -14.07 -2.17
N ALA A 113 18.09 -12.76 -1.96
CA ALA A 113 16.84 -12.22 -1.47
C ALA A 113 15.65 -12.66 -2.33
N TRP A 114 15.74 -12.46 -3.65
CA TRP A 114 14.66 -12.75 -4.57
C TRP A 114 14.42 -14.25 -4.76
N THR A 115 15.50 -15.05 -4.75
CA THR A 115 15.39 -16.51 -4.75
C THR A 115 14.68 -17.00 -3.50
N ARG A 116 15.00 -16.41 -2.33
CA ARG A 116 14.39 -16.73 -1.04
C ARG A 116 12.90 -16.37 -1.02
N VAL A 117 12.49 -15.20 -1.54
CA VAL A 117 11.07 -14.82 -1.69
C VAL A 117 10.32 -15.84 -2.55
N LEU A 118 10.93 -16.31 -3.63
CA LEU A 118 10.33 -17.27 -4.57
C LEU A 118 10.42 -18.73 -4.11
N ASP A 119 11.24 -19.06 -3.10
CA ASP A 119 11.30 -20.44 -2.59
C ASP A 119 9.95 -20.82 -1.95
N PRO A 120 9.29 -21.91 -2.42
CA PRO A 120 8.04 -22.37 -1.81
C PRO A 120 8.10 -22.57 -0.30
N LYS A 121 9.28 -22.91 0.23
CA LYS A 121 9.51 -23.12 1.66
C LYS A 121 9.42 -21.83 2.48
N THR A 122 9.70 -20.68 1.87
CA THR A 122 9.57 -19.38 2.52
C THR A 122 8.10 -19.00 2.71
N ALA A 123 7.20 -19.51 1.85
CA ALA A 123 5.78 -19.22 1.88
C ALA A 123 5.48 -17.70 1.87
N ALA A 124 6.24 -16.94 1.09
CA ALA A 124 6.13 -15.49 1.00
C ALA A 124 4.80 -15.07 0.36
N GLY A 125 3.99 -14.27 1.08
CA GLY A 125 2.70 -13.80 0.59
C GLY A 125 2.79 -12.92 -0.65
N TYR A 126 3.92 -12.23 -0.84
CA TYR A 126 4.19 -11.36 -1.99
C TYR A 126 5.13 -11.99 -3.05
N ALA A 127 5.29 -13.32 -3.06
CA ALA A 127 6.07 -14.00 -4.11
C ALA A 127 5.59 -13.65 -5.53
N TYR A 128 4.28 -13.46 -5.72
CA TYR A 128 3.69 -13.10 -7.02
C TYR A 128 4.20 -11.75 -7.57
N MET A 129 4.68 -10.84 -6.71
CA MET A 129 5.26 -9.57 -7.14
C MET A 129 6.53 -9.78 -8.00
N LEU A 130 7.22 -10.92 -7.83
CA LEU A 130 8.40 -11.28 -8.60
C LEU A 130 8.09 -12.09 -9.88
N TYR A 131 6.83 -12.46 -10.14
CA TYR A 131 6.45 -13.25 -11.32
C TYR A 131 6.71 -12.59 -12.69
N PRO A 132 6.92 -11.26 -12.81
CA PRO A 132 7.48 -10.72 -14.04
C PRO A 132 8.84 -11.29 -14.43
N ILE A 133 9.66 -11.77 -13.48
CA ILE A 133 10.96 -12.37 -13.74
C ILE A 133 10.78 -13.74 -14.42
N GLU A 134 11.58 -14.03 -15.44
CA GLU A 134 11.53 -15.28 -16.19
C GLU A 134 11.68 -16.49 -15.26
N ASN A 135 10.78 -17.46 -15.38
CA ASN A 135 10.67 -18.70 -14.58
C ASN A 135 10.39 -18.49 -13.08
N ALA A 136 10.04 -17.28 -12.62
CA ALA A 136 9.79 -17.02 -11.20
C ALA A 136 8.54 -17.77 -10.69
N GLU A 137 7.43 -17.71 -11.43
CA GLU A 137 6.20 -18.42 -11.10
C GLU A 137 6.37 -19.95 -11.15
N GLU A 138 7.13 -20.44 -12.13
CA GLU A 138 7.45 -21.85 -12.28
C GLU A 138 8.31 -22.37 -11.14
N PHE A 139 9.29 -21.58 -10.70
CA PHE A 139 10.11 -21.92 -9.53
C PHE A 139 9.29 -21.89 -8.24
N ASN A 140 8.51 -20.84 -8.03
CA ASN A 140 7.63 -20.72 -6.84
C ASN A 140 6.60 -21.86 -6.76
N SER A 141 6.13 -22.37 -7.91
CA SER A 141 5.23 -23.53 -7.96
C SER A 141 5.96 -24.89 -7.97
N GLY A 142 7.29 -24.91 -7.83
CA GLY A 142 8.10 -26.14 -7.76
C GLY A 142 8.29 -26.87 -9.09
N LYS A 143 7.97 -26.23 -10.22
CA LYS A 143 8.08 -26.85 -11.56
C LYS A 143 9.50 -26.82 -12.13
N VAL A 144 10.32 -25.83 -11.71
CA VAL A 144 11.72 -25.68 -12.13
C VAL A 144 12.64 -25.41 -10.94
N GLY A 145 13.93 -25.60 -11.11
CA GLY A 145 14.94 -25.25 -10.10
C GLY A 145 15.31 -23.77 -10.11
N ALA A 146 15.91 -23.28 -9.02
CA ALA A 146 16.38 -21.90 -8.89
C ALA A 146 17.43 -21.50 -9.95
N ASP A 147 18.15 -22.47 -10.53
CA ASP A 147 19.10 -22.28 -11.62
C ASP A 147 18.47 -21.81 -12.94
N LYS A 148 17.14 -21.90 -13.05
CA LYS A 148 16.35 -21.44 -14.21
C LYS A 148 15.79 -20.03 -14.07
N LEU A 149 15.90 -19.42 -12.88
CA LEU A 149 15.42 -18.05 -12.67
C LEU A 149 16.14 -17.06 -13.58
N GLY A 150 15.40 -16.11 -14.12
CA GLY A 150 15.92 -15.00 -14.91
C GLY A 150 16.73 -13.98 -14.08
N ILE A 151 17.52 -14.44 -13.08
CA ILE A 151 18.32 -13.63 -12.18
C ILE A 151 19.77 -14.08 -12.29
N ASN A 152 20.61 -13.27 -12.93
CA ASN A 152 22.02 -13.63 -13.17
C ASN A 152 22.97 -12.59 -12.57
N VAL A 153 23.87 -13.02 -11.72
CA VAL A 153 24.98 -12.22 -11.21
C VAL A 153 26.16 -12.40 -12.15
N VAL A 154 26.60 -11.32 -12.79
CA VAL A 154 27.78 -11.31 -13.69
C VAL A 154 29.05 -11.13 -12.86
N ASP A 155 29.02 -10.21 -11.91
CA ASP A 155 30.04 -9.92 -10.92
C ASP A 155 29.40 -9.29 -9.68
N ASP A 156 30.18 -8.93 -8.64
CA ASP A 156 29.67 -8.37 -7.39
C ASP A 156 28.85 -7.09 -7.56
N LYS A 157 28.94 -6.40 -8.68
CA LYS A 157 28.28 -5.12 -8.95
C LYS A 157 27.28 -5.16 -10.10
N THR A 158 27.20 -6.27 -10.83
CA THR A 158 26.38 -6.37 -12.05
C THR A 158 25.35 -7.47 -11.90
N LEU A 159 24.07 -7.05 -11.83
CA LEU A 159 22.90 -7.92 -11.79
C LEU A 159 22.13 -7.82 -13.10
N VAL A 160 21.94 -8.94 -13.78
CA VAL A 160 21.12 -9.04 -14.99
C VAL A 160 19.82 -9.75 -14.66
N VAL A 161 18.71 -9.09 -14.95
CA VAL A 161 17.36 -9.61 -14.70
C VAL A 161 16.62 -9.74 -16.02
N LYS A 162 16.17 -10.95 -16.32
CA LYS A 162 15.39 -11.26 -17.52
C LYS A 162 13.93 -11.45 -17.16
N LEU A 163 13.05 -10.74 -17.86
CA LEU A 163 11.61 -10.79 -17.66
C LEU A 163 10.96 -11.76 -18.67
N LYS A 164 9.85 -12.41 -18.25
CA LYS A 164 9.06 -13.26 -19.14
C LYS A 164 8.36 -12.45 -20.24
N SER A 165 8.03 -11.19 -19.95
CA SER A 165 7.43 -10.24 -20.89
C SER A 165 7.87 -8.82 -20.56
N VAL A 166 7.69 -7.87 -21.47
CA VAL A 166 7.86 -6.45 -21.17
C VAL A 166 6.98 -6.09 -19.99
N THR A 167 7.56 -5.41 -18.99
CA THR A 167 6.86 -5.00 -17.76
C THR A 167 7.21 -3.54 -17.50
N PRO A 168 6.42 -2.57 -18.01
CA PRO A 168 6.76 -1.14 -17.95
C PRO A 168 6.96 -0.61 -16.53
N TYR A 169 6.33 -1.21 -15.54
CA TYR A 169 6.42 -0.85 -14.12
C TYR A 169 7.51 -1.62 -13.35
N PHE A 170 8.35 -2.40 -14.01
CA PHE A 170 9.35 -3.24 -13.32
C PHE A 170 10.30 -2.42 -12.43
N LEU A 171 10.69 -1.21 -12.85
CA LEU A 171 11.53 -0.35 -12.02
C LEU A 171 10.84 0.12 -10.73
N SER A 172 9.52 0.30 -10.75
CA SER A 172 8.76 0.58 -9.53
C SER A 172 8.76 -0.61 -8.57
N LEU A 173 8.69 -1.83 -9.10
CA LEU A 173 8.79 -3.05 -8.29
C LEU A 173 10.15 -3.16 -7.61
N THR A 174 11.25 -2.79 -8.28
CA THR A 174 12.60 -2.85 -7.70
C THR A 174 12.85 -1.82 -6.57
N ALA A 175 11.90 -0.92 -6.32
CA ALA A 175 11.86 -0.02 -5.16
C ALA A 175 10.99 -0.58 -4.02
N PHE A 176 10.24 -1.65 -4.25
CA PHE A 176 9.31 -2.21 -3.28
C PHE A 176 10.03 -3.13 -2.28
N ILE A 177 9.54 -3.18 -1.04
CA ILE A 177 10.16 -3.92 0.08
C ILE A 177 10.56 -5.37 -0.29
N THR A 178 9.69 -6.10 -0.99
CA THR A 178 9.92 -7.51 -1.35
C THR A 178 11.12 -7.69 -2.28
N TYR A 179 11.55 -6.63 -2.98
CA TYR A 179 12.74 -6.61 -3.81
C TYR A 179 14.00 -6.11 -3.09
N SER A 180 13.92 -5.77 -1.80
CA SER A 180 15.07 -5.34 -1.00
C SER A 180 16.12 -6.45 -0.90
N PRO A 181 17.42 -6.11 -0.90
CA PRO A 181 18.47 -7.09 -0.69
C PRO A 181 18.47 -7.60 0.75
N VAL A 182 18.98 -8.81 0.96
CA VAL A 182 19.28 -9.34 2.29
C VAL A 182 20.64 -10.04 2.28
N ASN A 183 21.37 -9.96 3.39
CA ASN A 183 22.70 -10.55 3.50
C ASN A 183 22.58 -12.04 3.84
N GLU A 184 22.95 -12.91 2.88
CA GLU A 184 22.88 -14.37 3.03
C GLU A 184 23.67 -14.88 4.22
N LYS A 185 24.91 -14.41 4.40
CA LYS A 185 25.79 -14.82 5.49
C LYS A 185 25.14 -14.49 6.85
N PHE A 186 24.61 -13.28 6.99
CA PHE A 186 23.96 -12.84 8.21
C PHE A 186 22.68 -13.64 8.51
N ILE A 187 21.83 -13.90 7.50
CA ILE A 187 20.65 -14.75 7.68
C ILE A 187 21.03 -16.15 8.14
N ASN A 188 22.04 -16.74 7.55
CA ASN A 188 22.52 -18.06 7.93
C ASN A 188 23.12 -18.08 9.36
N GLU A 189 23.73 -16.97 9.81
CA GLU A 189 24.27 -16.81 11.16
C GLU A 189 23.16 -16.68 12.20
N VAL A 190 22.15 -15.84 11.97
CA VAL A 190 21.08 -15.59 12.95
C VAL A 190 19.91 -16.58 12.87
N GLY A 191 19.80 -17.29 11.75
CA GLY A 191 18.80 -18.34 11.53
C GLY A 191 17.37 -17.84 11.70
N SER A 192 16.57 -18.58 12.48
CA SER A 192 15.14 -18.26 12.73
C SER A 192 14.90 -16.97 13.52
N GLN A 193 15.96 -16.34 14.05
CA GLN A 193 15.87 -15.05 14.74
C GLN A 193 15.94 -13.85 13.76
N PHE A 194 16.17 -14.09 12.46
CA PHE A 194 16.28 -13.03 11.48
C PHE A 194 15.06 -12.09 11.53
N ALA A 195 15.34 -10.80 11.64
CA ALA A 195 14.36 -9.72 11.62
C ALA A 195 13.32 -9.73 12.79
N LEU A 196 13.66 -10.39 13.91
CA LEU A 196 12.81 -10.42 15.11
C LEU A 196 13.33 -9.54 16.26
N GLU A 197 14.57 -9.08 16.20
CA GLU A 197 15.21 -8.27 17.23
C GLU A 197 16.11 -7.19 16.58
N ALA A 198 16.43 -6.13 17.31
CA ALA A 198 17.22 -5.02 16.83
C ALA A 198 18.61 -5.43 16.28
N ASP A 199 19.26 -6.40 16.91
CA ASP A 199 20.56 -6.94 16.52
C ASP A 199 20.48 -8.11 15.52
N LYS A 200 19.28 -8.47 15.09
CA LYS A 200 19.00 -9.57 14.14
C LYS A 200 18.58 -9.09 12.76
N ILE A 201 18.85 -7.83 12.45
CA ILE A 201 18.60 -7.25 11.11
C ILE A 201 19.75 -6.33 10.71
N LEU A 202 20.14 -6.38 9.42
CA LEU A 202 21.05 -5.42 8.82
C LEU A 202 20.27 -4.46 7.94
N SER A 203 20.64 -3.19 8.00
CA SER A 203 20.04 -2.14 7.17
C SER A 203 20.90 -1.83 5.96
N SER A 204 20.26 -1.71 4.80
CA SER A 204 20.87 -1.18 3.56
C SER A 204 20.50 0.31 3.33
N GLY A 205 19.57 0.84 4.11
CA GLY A 205 18.99 2.17 4.02
C GLY A 205 19.63 3.21 4.94
N PRO A 206 18.98 4.39 5.05
CA PRO A 206 19.53 5.56 5.75
C PRO A 206 19.62 5.43 7.27
N PHE A 207 18.83 4.54 7.88
CA PHE A 207 18.84 4.31 9.33
C PHE A 207 19.07 2.84 9.66
N LYS A 208 19.48 2.59 10.91
CA LYS A 208 19.57 1.26 11.51
C LYS A 208 18.90 1.27 12.88
N ILE A 209 18.44 0.10 13.33
CA ILE A 209 17.81 -0.05 14.63
C ILE A 209 18.89 0.02 15.73
N GLU A 210 18.73 0.90 16.71
CA GLU A 210 19.55 0.95 17.91
C GLU A 210 18.92 0.15 19.05
N SER A 211 17.58 0.30 19.23
CA SER A 211 16.83 -0.45 20.23
C SER A 211 15.40 -0.69 19.77
N TRP A 212 14.82 -1.79 20.25
CA TRP A 212 13.45 -2.19 19.93
C TRP A 212 12.80 -2.84 21.15
N THR A 213 11.78 -2.19 21.70
CA THR A 213 10.92 -2.69 22.74
C THR A 213 9.57 -3.02 22.12
N HIS A 214 9.30 -4.30 21.92
CA HIS A 214 8.12 -4.79 21.21
C HIS A 214 6.82 -4.19 21.73
N ASN A 215 5.93 -3.80 20.81
CA ASN A 215 4.63 -3.16 21.05
C ASN A 215 4.69 -1.87 21.87
N SER A 216 5.86 -1.26 22.03
CA SER A 216 6.06 -0.02 22.78
C SER A 216 6.76 1.03 21.95
N GLU A 217 8.05 0.81 21.65
CA GLU A 217 8.86 1.81 20.96
C GLU A 217 10.04 1.19 20.21
N MET A 218 10.49 1.89 19.18
CA MET A 218 11.71 1.58 18.43
C MET A 218 12.54 2.86 18.26
N LYS A 219 13.85 2.75 18.42
CA LYS A 219 14.79 3.84 18.16
C LYS A 219 15.66 3.49 16.98
N LEU A 220 15.65 4.34 15.97
CA LEU A 220 16.53 4.26 14.82
C LEU A 220 17.59 5.36 14.90
N VAL A 221 18.80 5.05 14.49
CA VAL A 221 19.91 6.01 14.39
C VAL A 221 20.43 6.04 12.96
N LYS A 222 20.99 7.16 12.54
CA LYS A 222 21.57 7.35 11.22
C LYS A 222 22.58 6.23 10.91
N ASN A 223 22.47 5.64 9.71
CA ASN A 223 23.39 4.63 9.23
C ASN A 223 24.62 5.31 8.57
N GLU A 224 25.73 5.36 9.26
CA GLU A 224 26.96 5.98 8.76
C GLU A 224 27.58 5.26 7.56
N ASN A 225 27.14 4.02 7.26
CA ASN A 225 27.57 3.24 6.11
C ASN A 225 26.66 3.45 4.88
N TYR A 226 25.55 4.19 5.02
CA TYR A 226 24.65 4.48 3.90
C TYR A 226 25.34 5.37 2.87
N TYR A 227 25.29 5.01 1.58
CA TYR A 227 26.00 5.71 0.53
C TYR A 227 25.63 7.20 0.39
N ASN A 228 24.38 7.53 0.67
CA ASN A 228 23.85 8.91 0.55
C ASN A 228 23.61 9.57 1.92
N LYS A 229 24.41 9.21 2.92
CA LYS A 229 24.25 9.68 4.31
C LYS A 229 24.29 11.21 4.45
N ASP A 230 25.00 11.92 3.58
CA ASP A 230 25.14 13.38 3.64
C ASP A 230 23.82 14.11 3.28
N ALA A 231 22.93 13.44 2.54
CA ALA A 231 21.58 13.93 2.27
C ALA A 231 20.64 13.76 3.47
N ILE A 232 20.95 12.83 4.39
CA ILE A 232 20.13 12.56 5.57
C ILE A 232 20.41 13.58 6.66
N LYS A 233 19.40 14.35 7.03
CA LYS A 233 19.50 15.45 8.01
C LYS A 233 19.15 15.03 9.43
N LEU A 234 18.36 13.97 9.58
CA LEU A 234 17.98 13.43 10.88
C LEU A 234 19.12 12.58 11.47
N ASP A 235 19.30 12.69 12.77
CA ASP A 235 20.24 11.85 13.54
C ASP A 235 19.54 10.63 14.13
N VAL A 236 18.28 10.82 14.56
CA VAL A 236 17.46 9.81 15.25
C VAL A 236 16.03 9.86 14.74
N VAL A 237 15.42 8.68 14.62
CA VAL A 237 13.97 8.53 14.47
C VAL A 237 13.47 7.65 15.61
N ASN A 238 12.62 8.20 16.46
CA ASN A 238 11.90 7.45 17.48
C ASN A 238 10.53 7.08 16.96
N ILE A 239 10.12 5.83 17.13
CA ILE A 239 8.81 5.32 16.76
C ILE A 239 8.11 4.83 18.00
N LYS A 240 6.94 5.36 18.31
CA LYS A 240 6.04 4.86 19.37
C LYS A 240 4.91 4.06 18.72
N TYR A 241 4.42 3.02 19.39
CA TYR A 241 3.27 2.24 18.95
C TYR A 241 2.05 2.61 19.81
N ILE A 242 1.24 3.58 19.35
CA ILE A 242 0.05 4.07 20.07
C ILE A 242 -1.19 3.79 19.22
N ALA A 243 -1.91 2.72 19.55
CA ALA A 243 -3.08 2.25 18.80
C ALA A 243 -4.33 3.12 19.02
N ASP A 244 -4.53 3.66 20.24
CA ASP A 244 -5.67 4.49 20.57
C ASP A 244 -5.55 5.87 19.92
N SER A 245 -6.51 6.25 19.08
CA SER A 245 -6.49 7.49 18.30
C SER A 245 -6.58 8.75 19.18
N ALA A 246 -7.22 8.69 20.34
CA ALA A 246 -7.30 9.83 21.26
C ALA A 246 -5.97 10.00 22.00
N ALA A 247 -5.34 8.90 22.43
CA ALA A 247 -4.00 8.91 23.02
C ALA A 247 -2.94 9.41 22.02
N SER A 248 -3.01 8.95 20.76
CA SER A 248 -2.13 9.38 19.68
C SER A 248 -2.25 10.90 19.42
N LEU A 249 -3.48 11.41 19.34
CA LEU A 249 -3.71 12.86 19.19
C LEU A 249 -3.22 13.66 20.41
N ASN A 250 -3.36 13.14 21.63
CA ASN A 250 -2.83 13.78 22.83
C ASN A 250 -1.30 13.79 22.83
N ALA A 251 -0.64 12.71 22.40
CA ALA A 251 0.81 12.67 22.25
C ALA A 251 1.31 13.75 21.26
N PHE A 252 0.57 13.96 20.15
CA PHE A 252 0.87 15.04 19.20
C PHE A 252 0.73 16.43 19.84
N LYS A 253 -0.36 16.68 20.59
CA LYS A 253 -0.59 17.95 21.28
C LYS A 253 0.44 18.26 22.36
N ASN A 254 1.08 17.23 22.91
CA ASN A 254 2.12 17.35 23.93
C ASN A 254 3.54 17.37 23.32
N ASP A 255 3.68 17.46 21.99
CA ASP A 255 4.95 17.40 21.26
C ASP A 255 5.75 16.10 21.50
N GLU A 256 5.08 15.02 21.90
CA GLU A 256 5.69 13.70 22.08
C GLU A 256 5.89 12.96 20.77
N VAL A 257 5.04 13.27 19.76
CA VAL A 257 5.17 12.79 18.37
C VAL A 257 4.96 13.96 17.41
N ASP A 258 5.61 13.90 16.26
CA ASP A 258 5.59 14.96 15.25
C ASP A 258 4.50 14.78 14.18
N PHE A 259 3.80 13.67 14.25
CA PHE A 259 2.85 13.25 13.23
C PHE A 259 1.76 12.40 13.85
N VAL A 260 0.50 12.63 13.42
CA VAL A 260 -0.64 11.84 13.83
C VAL A 260 -1.68 11.73 12.72
N ALA A 261 -2.20 10.52 12.46
CA ALA A 261 -3.36 10.30 11.60
C ALA A 261 -4.65 10.67 12.34
N LEU A 262 -5.58 11.33 11.65
CA LEU A 262 -6.87 11.73 12.22
C LEU A 262 -7.98 10.77 11.83
N THR A 263 -8.86 10.45 12.78
CA THR A 263 -10.16 9.83 12.48
C THR A 263 -11.11 10.84 11.83
N ALA A 264 -12.25 10.37 11.26
CA ALA A 264 -13.25 11.25 10.68
C ALA A 264 -13.85 12.23 11.71
N GLU A 265 -14.03 11.78 12.95
CA GLU A 265 -14.52 12.61 14.04
C GLU A 265 -13.51 13.68 14.47
N GLN A 266 -12.23 13.32 14.50
CA GLN A 266 -11.14 14.25 14.82
C GLN A 266 -10.95 15.28 13.70
N TYR A 267 -11.04 14.87 12.43
CA TYR A 267 -10.88 15.75 11.27
C TYR A 267 -11.77 17.00 11.34
N GLU A 268 -13.02 16.87 11.75
CA GLU A 268 -13.94 18.00 11.87
C GLU A 268 -13.41 19.12 12.78
N GLN A 269 -12.64 18.78 13.81
CA GLN A 269 -12.04 19.74 14.73
C GLN A 269 -10.82 20.46 14.13
N TYR A 270 -10.15 19.81 13.15
CA TYR A 270 -8.88 20.28 12.58
C TYR A 270 -8.95 20.66 11.11
N LYS A 271 -10.12 20.65 10.48
CA LYS A 271 -10.26 20.91 9.03
C LYS A 271 -9.73 22.27 8.56
N ASN A 272 -9.59 23.24 9.46
CA ASN A 272 -9.00 24.54 9.19
C ASN A 272 -7.66 24.76 9.88
N ASP A 273 -7.07 23.72 10.46
CA ASP A 273 -5.77 23.81 11.14
C ASP A 273 -4.65 23.90 10.10
N PRO A 274 -3.70 24.85 10.22
CA PRO A 274 -2.58 24.97 9.29
C PRO A 274 -1.62 23.77 9.30
N GLN A 275 -1.68 22.92 10.32
CA GLN A 275 -0.91 21.69 10.42
C GLN A 275 -1.56 20.51 9.69
N LEU A 276 -2.82 20.68 9.22
CA LEU A 276 -3.54 19.64 8.51
C LEU A 276 -2.93 19.39 7.14
N ASN A 277 -2.60 18.14 6.89
CA ASN A 277 -2.20 17.61 5.60
C ASN A 277 -3.18 16.53 5.18
N SER A 278 -3.58 16.56 3.92
CA SER A 278 -4.50 15.58 3.36
C SER A 278 -3.89 14.93 2.12
N ILE A 279 -4.02 13.61 2.01
CA ILE A 279 -3.60 12.87 0.84
C ILE A 279 -4.72 11.98 0.34
N LEU A 280 -4.95 12.04 -0.95
CA LEU A 280 -5.84 11.12 -1.65
C LEU A 280 -5.04 9.84 -1.93
N MET A 281 -5.44 8.73 -1.30
CA MET A 281 -4.77 7.45 -1.46
C MET A 281 -5.15 6.84 -2.81
N ALA A 282 -4.23 6.16 -3.46
CA ALA A 282 -4.53 5.38 -4.65
C ALA A 282 -5.30 4.09 -4.29
N THR A 283 -6.48 4.27 -3.70
CA THR A 283 -7.33 3.19 -3.19
C THR A 283 -8.79 3.47 -3.57
N THR A 284 -9.35 2.61 -4.39
CA THR A 284 -10.77 2.66 -4.79
C THR A 284 -11.57 1.61 -4.03
N TRP A 285 -12.70 2.02 -3.44
CA TRP A 285 -13.71 1.12 -2.89
C TRP A 285 -14.87 0.97 -3.86
N TYR A 286 -15.37 -0.27 -3.98
CA TYR A 286 -16.39 -0.64 -4.96
C TYR A 286 -17.23 -1.81 -4.47
N LEU A 287 -18.37 -2.02 -5.11
CA LEU A 287 -19.12 -3.28 -5.06
C LEU A 287 -18.66 -4.14 -6.22
N GLU A 288 -18.17 -5.34 -5.94
CA GLU A 288 -17.87 -6.34 -6.95
C GLU A 288 -19.09 -7.26 -7.13
N PHE A 289 -19.56 -7.41 -8.35
CA PHE A 289 -20.72 -8.23 -8.70
C PHE A 289 -20.29 -9.63 -9.11
N ASN A 290 -20.97 -10.65 -8.62
CA ASN A 290 -20.80 -12.00 -9.12
C ASN A 290 -21.53 -12.15 -10.48
N ASN A 291 -20.78 -12.12 -11.58
CA ASN A 291 -21.33 -12.22 -12.93
C ASN A 291 -21.89 -13.62 -13.26
N ASN A 292 -21.62 -14.64 -12.45
CA ASN A 292 -22.27 -15.95 -12.56
C ASN A 292 -23.68 -15.97 -11.93
N HIS A 293 -24.03 -14.97 -11.12
CA HIS A 293 -25.38 -14.85 -10.58
C HIS A 293 -26.34 -14.40 -11.70
N LYS A 294 -27.43 -15.16 -11.96
CA LYS A 294 -28.34 -14.93 -13.08
C LYS A 294 -28.80 -13.46 -13.24
N PHE A 295 -29.17 -12.81 -12.15
CA PHE A 295 -29.61 -11.41 -12.18
C PHE A 295 -28.46 -10.44 -12.44
N LEU A 296 -27.32 -10.63 -11.80
CA LEU A 296 -26.15 -9.76 -11.92
C LEU A 296 -25.31 -9.99 -13.19
N SER A 297 -25.58 -11.08 -13.95
CA SER A 297 -24.95 -11.29 -15.26
C SER A 297 -25.38 -10.24 -16.30
N ASN A 298 -26.56 -9.62 -16.11
CA ASN A 298 -27.07 -8.60 -17.02
C ASN A 298 -26.44 -7.23 -16.74
N LYS A 299 -25.81 -6.62 -17.76
CA LYS A 299 -25.13 -5.33 -17.59
C LYS A 299 -26.08 -4.18 -17.25
N ASN A 300 -27.32 -4.18 -17.78
CA ASN A 300 -28.30 -3.14 -17.46
C ASN A 300 -28.69 -3.16 -15.98
N VAL A 301 -28.75 -4.37 -15.38
CA VAL A 301 -28.96 -4.53 -13.93
C VAL A 301 -27.78 -3.96 -13.16
N ARG A 302 -26.52 -4.29 -13.52
CA ARG A 302 -25.34 -3.77 -12.82
C ARG A 302 -25.21 -2.26 -12.95
N LYS A 303 -25.49 -1.71 -14.14
CA LYS A 303 -25.54 -0.25 -14.37
C LYS A 303 -26.66 0.41 -13.53
N ALA A 304 -27.83 -0.19 -13.46
CA ALA A 304 -28.93 0.30 -12.63
C ALA A 304 -28.55 0.39 -11.15
N ILE A 305 -27.94 -0.66 -10.61
CA ILE A 305 -27.43 -0.67 -9.22
C ILE A 305 -26.38 0.44 -9.04
N SER A 306 -25.41 0.55 -9.93
CA SER A 306 -24.37 1.59 -9.84
C SER A 306 -24.93 3.00 -9.87
N MET A 307 -25.94 3.27 -10.73
CA MET A 307 -26.55 4.59 -10.90
C MET A 307 -27.57 4.94 -9.80
N ALA A 308 -28.05 3.95 -9.04
CA ALA A 308 -28.96 4.19 -7.90
C ALA A 308 -28.21 4.61 -6.62
N ILE A 309 -26.88 4.44 -6.57
CA ILE A 309 -26.05 4.80 -5.40
C ILE A 309 -25.61 6.26 -5.53
N ASN A 310 -26.03 7.10 -4.58
CA ASN A 310 -25.61 8.49 -4.49
C ASN A 310 -24.25 8.59 -3.77
N LYS A 311 -23.18 8.55 -4.54
CA LYS A 311 -21.79 8.52 -4.05
C LYS A 311 -21.41 9.82 -3.33
N GLU A 312 -21.88 10.96 -3.81
CA GLU A 312 -21.65 12.28 -3.22
C GLU A 312 -22.30 12.38 -1.84
N GLU A 313 -23.55 11.94 -1.72
CA GLU A 313 -24.26 11.88 -0.45
C GLU A 313 -23.58 10.90 0.51
N MET A 314 -23.20 9.72 0.04
CA MET A 314 -22.45 8.73 0.83
C MET A 314 -21.15 9.34 1.37
N CYS A 315 -20.36 10.00 0.53
CA CYS A 315 -19.11 10.64 0.95
C CYS A 315 -19.34 11.76 1.96
N SER A 316 -20.38 12.57 1.77
CA SER A 316 -20.69 13.68 2.69
C SER A 316 -21.23 13.21 4.03
N THR A 317 -22.09 12.18 4.06
CA THR A 317 -22.80 11.76 5.27
C THR A 317 -22.05 10.73 6.11
N ILE A 318 -21.38 9.75 5.47
CA ILE A 318 -20.66 8.68 6.17
C ILE A 318 -19.23 9.11 6.52
N PHE A 319 -18.58 9.85 5.60
CA PHE A 319 -17.17 10.21 5.71
C PHE A 319 -16.93 11.69 5.98
N ASN A 320 -17.99 12.48 6.31
CA ASN A 320 -17.88 13.93 6.55
C ASN A 320 -17.17 14.67 5.39
N GLY A 321 -17.34 14.20 4.15
CA GLY A 321 -16.70 14.77 2.97
C GLY A 321 -15.18 14.51 2.85
N ILE A 322 -14.62 13.60 3.66
CA ILE A 322 -13.18 13.26 3.60
C ILE A 322 -12.90 12.46 2.34
N ASN A 323 -13.59 11.35 2.13
CA ASN A 323 -13.43 10.53 0.93
C ASN A 323 -14.05 11.21 -0.29
N GLU A 324 -13.47 10.96 -1.46
CA GLU A 324 -13.99 11.49 -2.73
C GLU A 324 -14.81 10.44 -3.48
N PRO A 325 -15.92 10.83 -4.14
CA PRO A 325 -16.66 9.91 -5.01
C PRO A 325 -15.78 9.36 -6.12
N ALA A 326 -15.80 8.04 -6.35
CA ALA A 326 -15.02 7.39 -7.40
C ALA A 326 -15.83 7.27 -8.70
N TYR A 327 -15.23 7.68 -9.81
CA TYR A 327 -15.81 7.60 -11.15
C TYR A 327 -14.95 6.85 -12.16
N THR A 328 -13.74 6.45 -11.77
CA THR A 328 -12.85 5.57 -12.50
C THR A 328 -12.44 4.41 -11.61
N PHE A 329 -12.18 3.25 -12.18
CA PHE A 329 -11.68 2.11 -11.41
C PHE A 329 -10.24 2.35 -10.96
N THR A 330 -9.40 2.87 -11.88
CA THR A 330 -8.09 3.41 -11.53
C THR A 330 -8.29 4.73 -10.78
N PRO A 331 -7.85 4.86 -9.51
CA PRO A 331 -8.00 6.08 -8.75
C PRO A 331 -7.07 7.20 -9.24
N LYS A 332 -7.36 8.44 -8.82
CA LYS A 332 -6.43 9.56 -8.97
C LYS A 332 -5.11 9.28 -8.23
N GLY A 333 -4.02 9.84 -8.74
CA GLY A 333 -2.68 9.66 -8.19
C GLY A 333 -1.94 8.44 -8.73
N VAL A 334 -2.52 7.70 -9.68
CA VAL A 334 -1.86 6.63 -10.43
C VAL A 334 -1.52 7.12 -11.82
N GLY A 335 -0.22 7.22 -12.13
CA GLY A 335 0.30 7.64 -13.42
C GLY A 335 0.77 6.48 -14.29
N ILE A 336 1.16 6.79 -15.53
CA ILE A 336 1.79 5.83 -16.45
C ILE A 336 3.29 6.17 -16.53
N PRO A 337 4.19 5.23 -16.20
CA PRO A 337 5.62 5.45 -16.36
C PRO A 337 5.97 5.88 -17.79
N GLY A 338 6.77 6.93 -17.90
CA GLY A 338 7.20 7.49 -19.20
C GLY A 338 6.32 8.60 -19.75
N LEU A 339 5.13 8.85 -19.20
CA LEU A 339 4.33 10.05 -19.48
C LEU A 339 4.63 11.17 -18.49
N LYS A 340 4.31 12.40 -18.88
CA LYS A 340 4.44 13.57 -17.98
C LYS A 340 3.27 13.69 -17.00
N THR A 341 2.26 12.86 -17.14
CA THR A 341 1.09 12.86 -16.29
C THR A 341 1.28 11.92 -15.10
N ASP A 342 1.00 12.44 -13.92
CA ASP A 342 1.01 11.67 -12.67
C ASP A 342 -0.39 11.16 -12.30
N ASP A 343 -1.41 11.42 -13.11
CA ASP A 343 -2.81 11.13 -12.80
C ASP A 343 -3.60 10.69 -14.04
N PHE A 344 -3.51 9.41 -14.34
CA PHE A 344 -4.25 8.77 -15.43
C PHE A 344 -5.77 9.00 -15.31
N ALA A 345 -6.34 8.83 -14.13
CA ALA A 345 -7.79 8.94 -13.90
C ALA A 345 -8.36 10.32 -14.27
N THR A 346 -7.61 11.39 -13.99
CA THR A 346 -8.05 12.77 -14.30
C THR A 346 -7.96 13.06 -15.81
N GLU A 347 -6.95 12.52 -16.48
CA GLU A 347 -6.66 12.88 -17.88
C GLU A 347 -7.47 12.10 -18.92
N ILE A 348 -7.85 10.85 -18.63
CA ILE A 348 -8.60 10.01 -19.59
C ILE A 348 -9.97 10.59 -19.96
N GLY A 349 -10.56 11.46 -19.12
CA GLY A 349 -11.90 12.01 -19.35
C GLY A 349 -13.02 10.96 -19.34
N VAL A 350 -12.73 9.73 -18.94
CA VAL A 350 -13.71 8.64 -18.78
C VAL A 350 -14.36 8.74 -17.44
N SER A 351 -15.63 8.40 -17.34
CA SER A 351 -16.36 8.42 -16.07
C SER A 351 -17.42 7.33 -16.06
N ALA A 352 -17.41 6.52 -15.03
CA ALA A 352 -18.54 5.63 -14.74
C ALA A 352 -19.82 6.46 -14.56
N PRO A 353 -21.00 5.88 -14.80
CA PRO A 353 -22.28 6.57 -14.68
C PRO A 353 -22.44 7.25 -13.31
N LYS A 354 -22.90 8.51 -13.35
CA LYS A 354 -23.25 9.27 -12.14
C LYS A 354 -24.61 8.83 -11.60
N TYR A 355 -24.89 9.21 -10.36
CA TYR A 355 -26.22 9.01 -9.76
C TYR A 355 -27.32 9.58 -10.66
N ASN A 356 -28.24 8.71 -11.06
CA ASN A 356 -29.44 9.07 -11.83
C ASN A 356 -30.52 7.98 -11.63
N LEU A 357 -31.41 8.22 -10.68
CA LEU A 357 -32.38 7.22 -10.26
C LEU A 357 -33.42 6.90 -11.36
N GLU A 358 -33.81 7.88 -12.16
CA GLU A 358 -34.79 7.67 -13.24
C GLU A 358 -34.23 6.81 -14.36
N GLU A 359 -32.97 7.01 -14.72
CA GLU A 359 -32.28 6.15 -15.69
C GLU A 359 -32.00 4.76 -15.12
N ALA A 360 -31.62 4.68 -13.84
CA ALA A 360 -31.44 3.42 -13.12
C ALA A 360 -32.71 2.53 -13.17
N LYS A 361 -33.89 3.13 -12.93
CA LYS A 361 -35.18 2.42 -13.01
C LYS A 361 -35.46 1.89 -14.42
N LYS A 362 -35.16 2.67 -15.47
CA LYS A 362 -35.32 2.25 -16.87
C LYS A 362 -34.41 1.08 -17.20
N LEU A 363 -33.14 1.17 -16.82
CA LEU A 363 -32.15 0.10 -17.03
C LEU A 363 -32.54 -1.17 -16.27
N LEU A 364 -33.02 -1.07 -15.04
CA LEU A 364 -33.51 -2.22 -14.28
C LEU A 364 -34.68 -2.90 -14.99
N ALA A 365 -35.69 -2.12 -15.42
CA ALA A 365 -36.85 -2.65 -16.14
C ALA A 365 -36.44 -3.34 -17.45
N GLN A 366 -35.47 -2.78 -18.18
CA GLN A 366 -34.90 -3.39 -19.37
C GLN A 366 -34.17 -4.70 -19.02
N GLY A 367 -33.31 -4.70 -18.00
CA GLY A 367 -32.58 -5.89 -17.57
C GLY A 367 -33.49 -7.01 -17.10
N LEU A 368 -34.54 -6.71 -16.35
CA LEU A 368 -35.57 -7.69 -15.95
C LEU A 368 -36.26 -8.32 -17.16
N LYS A 369 -36.65 -7.50 -18.13
CA LYS A 369 -37.24 -7.97 -19.38
C LYS A 369 -36.31 -8.89 -20.17
N GLU A 370 -35.04 -8.52 -20.29
CA GLU A 370 -34.01 -9.32 -20.97
C GLU A 370 -33.78 -10.67 -20.27
N LEU A 371 -33.90 -10.71 -18.95
CA LEU A 371 -33.76 -11.93 -18.14
C LEU A 371 -35.05 -12.76 -18.03
N GLY A 372 -36.19 -12.24 -18.51
CA GLY A 372 -37.47 -12.88 -18.32
C GLY A 372 -37.92 -12.98 -16.86
N MET A 373 -37.62 -11.93 -16.08
CA MET A 373 -37.93 -11.85 -14.65
C MET A 373 -38.97 -10.73 -14.39
N ASP A 374 -39.94 -11.01 -13.52
CA ASP A 374 -40.98 -10.04 -13.15
C ASP A 374 -40.50 -9.06 -12.07
N SER A 375 -39.54 -9.46 -11.23
CA SER A 375 -38.99 -8.65 -10.16
C SER A 375 -37.54 -9.03 -9.85
N ALA A 376 -36.81 -8.12 -9.18
CA ALA A 376 -35.49 -8.41 -8.68
C ALA A 376 -35.54 -9.46 -7.55
N PRO A 377 -34.59 -10.37 -7.46
CA PRO A 377 -34.43 -11.26 -6.32
C PRO A 377 -33.89 -10.47 -5.11
N THR A 378 -34.05 -11.03 -3.91
CA THR A 378 -33.27 -10.58 -2.76
C THR A 378 -31.80 -10.93 -2.99
N LEU A 379 -30.92 -9.94 -2.86
CA LEU A 379 -29.46 -10.10 -2.97
C LEU A 379 -28.81 -10.09 -1.60
N SER A 380 -27.56 -10.58 -1.51
CA SER A 380 -26.69 -10.43 -0.36
C SER A 380 -25.46 -9.59 -0.68
N VAL A 381 -25.01 -8.79 0.29
CA VAL A 381 -23.70 -8.13 0.25
C VAL A 381 -22.85 -8.60 1.41
N ILE A 382 -21.68 -9.16 1.11
CA ILE A 382 -20.69 -9.54 2.13
C ILE A 382 -19.70 -8.41 2.32
N LEU A 383 -19.34 -8.13 3.57
CA LEU A 383 -18.41 -7.06 3.94
C LEU A 383 -17.64 -7.39 5.23
N ASN A 384 -16.51 -6.72 5.43
CA ASN A 384 -15.75 -6.87 6.67
C ASN A 384 -16.51 -6.30 7.85
N ASP A 385 -16.39 -6.96 8.99
CA ASP A 385 -16.94 -6.49 10.27
C ASP A 385 -16.15 -5.28 10.77
N SER A 386 -16.56 -4.09 10.35
CA SER A 386 -16.10 -2.80 10.84
C SER A 386 -17.26 -1.81 10.86
N GLY A 387 -17.22 -0.89 11.80
CA GLY A 387 -18.30 0.11 11.95
C GLY A 387 -18.53 0.95 10.69
N THR A 388 -17.47 1.32 9.97
CA THR A 388 -17.56 2.10 8.73
C THR A 388 -18.13 1.27 7.59
N ASN A 389 -17.67 0.04 7.38
CA ASN A 389 -18.18 -0.83 6.31
C ASN A 389 -19.66 -1.15 6.52
N LYS A 390 -20.09 -1.34 7.77
CA LYS A 390 -21.48 -1.55 8.10
C LYS A 390 -22.34 -0.35 7.70
N LYS A 391 -21.92 0.88 8.05
CA LYS A 391 -22.61 2.12 7.64
C LYS A 391 -22.70 2.24 6.10
N VAL A 392 -21.63 1.90 5.39
CA VAL A 392 -21.63 1.87 3.91
C VAL A 392 -22.64 0.84 3.39
N GLY A 393 -22.62 -0.38 3.94
CA GLY A 393 -23.57 -1.44 3.59
C GLY A 393 -25.03 -1.03 3.82
N GLU A 394 -25.33 -0.42 4.97
CA GLU A 394 -26.67 0.09 5.32
C GLU A 394 -27.14 1.20 4.36
N ALA A 395 -26.25 2.12 3.98
CA ALA A 395 -26.58 3.15 2.99
C ALA A 395 -26.87 2.54 1.61
N ILE A 396 -26.07 1.57 1.15
CA ILE A 396 -26.30 0.87 -0.11
C ILE A 396 -27.63 0.11 -0.07
N GLN A 397 -27.91 -0.60 1.02
CA GLN A 397 -29.20 -1.29 1.23
C GLN A 397 -30.37 -0.32 1.06
N GLU A 398 -30.30 0.86 1.68
CA GLU A 398 -31.36 1.86 1.60
C GLU A 398 -31.50 2.46 0.20
N TYR A 399 -30.38 2.81 -0.48
CA TYR A 399 -30.42 3.29 -1.86
C TYR A 399 -31.08 2.26 -2.81
N LEU A 400 -30.77 0.99 -2.67
CA LEU A 400 -31.35 -0.06 -3.54
C LEU A 400 -32.80 -0.34 -3.19
N ARG A 401 -33.15 -0.39 -1.91
CA ARG A 401 -34.52 -0.62 -1.45
C ARG A 401 -35.46 0.49 -1.91
N VAL A 402 -35.12 1.75 -1.60
CA VAL A 402 -35.97 2.91 -1.90
C VAL A 402 -35.93 3.26 -3.39
N GLY A 403 -34.75 3.21 -3.98
CA GLY A 403 -34.56 3.62 -5.37
C GLY A 403 -35.06 2.61 -6.40
N LEU A 404 -34.77 1.33 -6.20
CA LEU A 404 -35.01 0.26 -7.19
C LEU A 404 -35.95 -0.85 -6.72
N GLY A 405 -36.38 -0.86 -5.44
CA GLY A 405 -37.15 -1.96 -4.88
C GLY A 405 -36.36 -3.28 -4.78
N ILE A 406 -35.03 -3.19 -4.69
CA ILE A 406 -34.18 -4.37 -4.52
C ILE A 406 -33.86 -4.54 -3.04
N ASP A 407 -34.24 -5.70 -2.49
CA ASP A 407 -33.88 -6.09 -1.13
C ASP A 407 -32.45 -6.61 -1.06
N LEU A 408 -31.65 -6.04 -0.13
CA LEU A 408 -30.24 -6.41 0.08
C LEU A 408 -30.04 -6.89 1.51
N LYS A 409 -29.51 -8.10 1.71
CA LYS A 409 -29.10 -8.62 3.01
C LYS A 409 -27.63 -8.29 3.26
N ILE A 410 -27.32 -7.71 4.41
CA ILE A 410 -25.95 -7.40 4.83
C ILE A 410 -25.41 -8.57 5.66
N GLU A 411 -24.27 -9.11 5.23
CA GLU A 411 -23.55 -10.18 5.94
C GLU A 411 -22.15 -9.68 6.31
N THR A 412 -21.92 -9.45 7.60
CA THR A 412 -20.63 -9.03 8.16
C THR A 412 -19.80 -10.23 8.58
N MET A 413 -18.51 -10.20 8.30
CA MET A 413 -17.60 -11.28 8.66
C MET A 413 -16.14 -10.81 8.79
N ALA A 414 -15.28 -11.65 9.36
CA ALA A 414 -13.85 -11.39 9.42
C ALA A 414 -13.24 -11.34 8.01
N PHE A 415 -12.18 -10.56 7.81
CA PHE A 415 -11.53 -10.37 6.50
C PHE A 415 -11.14 -11.70 5.84
N LYS A 416 -10.53 -12.61 6.59
CA LYS A 416 -10.12 -13.92 6.09
C LYS A 416 -11.30 -14.75 5.57
N GLU A 417 -12.44 -14.71 6.26
CA GLU A 417 -13.66 -15.41 5.85
C GLU A 417 -14.25 -14.79 4.59
N ARG A 418 -14.29 -13.45 4.50
CA ARG A 418 -14.73 -12.74 3.29
C ARG A 418 -13.90 -13.15 2.08
N LEU A 419 -12.57 -13.18 2.21
CA LEU A 419 -11.67 -13.62 1.13
C LEU A 419 -11.98 -15.07 0.69
N ALA A 420 -12.14 -15.99 1.63
CA ALA A 420 -12.46 -17.39 1.32
C ALA A 420 -13.80 -17.51 0.59
N ARG A 421 -14.81 -16.69 0.93
CA ARG A 421 -16.08 -16.64 0.21
C ARG A 421 -15.95 -16.07 -1.20
N MET A 422 -15.11 -15.04 -1.37
CA MET A 422 -14.79 -14.48 -2.68
C MET A 422 -14.09 -15.52 -3.58
N GLU A 423 -13.07 -16.20 -3.07
CA GLU A 423 -12.33 -17.25 -3.76
C GLU A 423 -13.22 -18.42 -4.19
N SER A 424 -14.15 -18.83 -3.33
CA SER A 424 -15.10 -19.90 -3.63
C SER A 424 -16.28 -19.46 -4.51
N GLY A 425 -16.44 -18.16 -4.79
CA GLY A 425 -17.58 -17.59 -5.55
C GLY A 425 -18.91 -17.61 -4.77
N ASN A 426 -18.86 -17.79 -3.45
CA ASN A 426 -20.07 -17.88 -2.60
C ASN A 426 -20.50 -16.48 -2.11
N PHE A 427 -20.93 -15.63 -3.02
CA PHE A 427 -21.46 -14.29 -2.78
C PHE A 427 -22.30 -13.82 -3.96
N ASP A 428 -23.19 -12.85 -3.76
CA ASP A 428 -23.86 -12.11 -4.83
C ASP A 428 -23.11 -10.82 -5.11
N ILE A 429 -22.88 -10.03 -4.06
CA ILE A 429 -22.14 -8.76 -4.09
C ILE A 429 -21.13 -8.75 -2.95
N VAL A 430 -19.96 -8.16 -3.18
CA VAL A 430 -18.98 -7.91 -2.12
C VAL A 430 -18.60 -6.43 -2.06
N LEU A 431 -18.57 -5.86 -0.85
CA LEU A 431 -17.95 -4.56 -0.60
C LEU A 431 -16.45 -4.77 -0.49
N ALA A 432 -15.72 -4.34 -1.50
CA ALA A 432 -14.28 -4.50 -1.62
C ALA A 432 -13.57 -3.16 -1.81
N GLY A 433 -12.27 -3.15 -1.57
CA GLY A 433 -11.38 -2.05 -1.88
C GLY A 433 -10.06 -2.58 -2.38
N TRP A 434 -9.46 -1.86 -3.31
CA TRP A 434 -8.13 -2.15 -3.82
C TRP A 434 -7.24 -0.92 -3.71
N GLY A 435 -6.05 -1.08 -3.15
CA GLY A 435 -4.99 -0.09 -3.15
C GLY A 435 -3.96 -0.43 -4.22
N ALA A 436 -3.40 0.59 -4.87
CA ALA A 436 -2.37 0.36 -5.86
C ALA A 436 -1.12 -0.27 -5.24
N ASP A 437 -0.62 -1.35 -5.83
CA ASP A 437 0.63 -1.99 -5.43
C ASP A 437 1.86 -1.30 -6.07
N TYR A 438 1.67 -0.69 -7.25
CA TYR A 438 2.71 -0.02 -8.00
C TYR A 438 2.14 1.14 -8.85
N GLN A 439 3.02 2.04 -9.30
CA GLN A 439 2.68 3.26 -10.05
C GLN A 439 2.37 2.93 -11.51
N ASP A 440 1.21 2.31 -11.76
CA ASP A 440 0.71 2.00 -13.10
C ASP A 440 -0.77 1.61 -13.03
N PRO A 441 -1.64 2.01 -14.00
CA PRO A 441 -3.06 1.66 -14.01
C PRO A 441 -3.34 0.17 -14.04
N THR A 442 -2.43 -0.67 -14.52
CA THR A 442 -2.62 -2.12 -14.55
C THR A 442 -2.73 -2.75 -13.17
N THR A 443 -2.27 -2.07 -12.10
CA THR A 443 -2.51 -2.52 -10.71
C THR A 443 -4.00 -2.66 -10.39
N PHE A 444 -4.86 -1.92 -11.09
CA PHE A 444 -6.33 -2.00 -11.01
C PHE A 444 -6.91 -2.79 -12.19
N LEU A 445 -6.52 -2.41 -13.40
CA LEU A 445 -7.16 -2.94 -14.61
C LEU A 445 -6.91 -4.43 -14.81
N ASP A 446 -5.78 -4.96 -14.36
CA ASP A 446 -5.50 -6.41 -14.41
C ASP A 446 -6.50 -7.24 -13.59
N LEU A 447 -7.07 -6.69 -12.52
CA LEU A 447 -8.00 -7.41 -11.62
C LEU A 447 -9.23 -7.97 -12.37
N LEU A 448 -9.64 -7.30 -13.43
CA LEU A 448 -10.83 -7.65 -14.21
C LEU A 448 -10.52 -8.47 -15.47
N GLU A 449 -9.25 -8.81 -15.75
CA GLU A 449 -8.88 -9.75 -16.80
C GLU A 449 -9.51 -11.13 -16.50
N THR A 450 -10.13 -11.77 -17.50
CA THR A 450 -10.89 -13.02 -17.34
C THR A 450 -10.11 -14.11 -16.58
N THR A 451 -8.79 -14.19 -16.79
CA THR A 451 -7.92 -15.21 -16.18
C THR A 451 -7.23 -14.77 -14.90
N ASN A 452 -7.45 -13.53 -14.43
CA ASN A 452 -6.82 -13.03 -13.22
C ASN A 452 -7.41 -13.71 -11.98
N GLY A 453 -6.55 -14.17 -11.06
CA GLY A 453 -6.95 -14.82 -9.82
C GLY A 453 -7.81 -13.94 -8.89
N ASN A 454 -7.62 -12.61 -8.96
CA ASN A 454 -8.40 -11.63 -8.19
C ASN A 454 -9.71 -11.19 -8.86
N ASN A 455 -10.02 -11.70 -10.06
CA ASN A 455 -11.34 -11.51 -10.70
C ASN A 455 -12.37 -12.42 -10.03
N TYR A 456 -12.69 -12.13 -8.77
CA TYR A 456 -13.64 -12.95 -8.00
C TYR A 456 -15.06 -12.87 -8.56
N GLY A 457 -15.44 -11.70 -9.08
CA GLY A 457 -16.73 -11.47 -9.73
C GLY A 457 -16.91 -12.18 -11.07
N LYS A 458 -15.88 -12.83 -11.60
CA LYS A 458 -15.90 -13.60 -12.86
C LYS A 458 -16.38 -12.77 -14.06
N PHE A 459 -16.04 -11.50 -14.10
CA PHE A 459 -16.22 -10.67 -15.28
C PHE A 459 -15.41 -11.25 -16.46
N SER A 460 -15.98 -11.25 -17.66
CA SER A 460 -15.31 -11.74 -18.86
C SER A 460 -15.70 -10.89 -20.07
N ASN A 461 -14.69 -10.30 -20.71
CA ASN A 461 -14.86 -9.51 -21.91
C ASN A 461 -13.62 -9.66 -22.81
N ALA A 462 -13.80 -10.24 -23.99
CA ALA A 462 -12.68 -10.57 -24.89
C ALA A 462 -11.94 -9.33 -25.42
N GLU A 463 -12.63 -8.19 -25.62
CA GLU A 463 -11.99 -6.91 -26.01
C GLU A 463 -11.14 -6.39 -24.87
N TYR A 464 -11.67 -6.41 -23.63
CA TYR A 464 -10.94 -6.02 -22.42
C TYR A 464 -9.66 -6.83 -22.24
N ASP A 465 -9.76 -8.16 -22.28
CA ASP A 465 -8.61 -9.07 -22.13
C ASP A 465 -7.53 -8.80 -23.19
N LYS A 466 -7.94 -8.52 -24.44
CA LYS A 466 -7.02 -8.16 -25.52
C LYS A 466 -6.30 -6.83 -25.24
N LEU A 467 -7.02 -5.84 -24.72
CA LEU A 467 -6.45 -4.54 -24.37
C LEU A 467 -5.45 -4.67 -23.22
N ILE A 468 -5.80 -5.40 -22.16
CA ILE A 468 -4.89 -5.60 -21.01
C ILE A 468 -3.61 -6.33 -21.44
N LYS A 469 -3.74 -7.39 -22.23
CA LYS A 469 -2.58 -8.10 -22.79
C LYS A 469 -1.71 -7.20 -23.67
N ALA A 470 -2.32 -6.34 -24.49
CA ALA A 470 -1.59 -5.39 -25.32
C ALA A 470 -0.89 -4.33 -24.46
N ALA A 471 -1.53 -3.79 -23.41
CA ALA A 471 -0.93 -2.80 -22.51
C ALA A 471 0.32 -3.35 -21.80
N LYS A 472 0.31 -4.64 -21.41
CA LYS A 472 1.44 -5.30 -20.74
C LYS A 472 2.70 -5.37 -21.61
N VAL A 473 2.56 -5.38 -22.93
CA VAL A 473 3.68 -5.56 -23.88
C VAL A 473 3.96 -4.33 -24.75
N THR A 474 3.30 -3.20 -24.49
CA THR A 474 3.47 -1.95 -25.24
C THR A 474 4.44 -1.04 -24.48
N PRO A 475 5.70 -0.86 -24.96
CA PRO A 475 6.67 -0.01 -24.27
C PRO A 475 6.44 1.50 -24.51
N ASP A 476 5.76 1.87 -25.62
CA ASP A 476 5.41 3.24 -25.96
C ASP A 476 4.30 3.74 -25.00
N ALA A 477 4.64 4.70 -24.17
CA ALA A 477 3.76 5.19 -23.12
C ALA A 477 2.48 5.85 -23.64
N GLU A 478 2.55 6.60 -24.76
CA GLU A 478 1.38 7.24 -25.37
C GLU A 478 0.41 6.21 -25.96
N LYS A 479 0.91 5.23 -26.69
CA LYS A 479 0.07 4.13 -27.20
C LYS A 479 -0.53 3.31 -26.07
N ARG A 480 0.25 3.08 -25.03
CA ARG A 480 -0.19 2.36 -23.84
C ARG A 480 -1.31 3.12 -23.11
N TYR A 481 -1.20 4.45 -23.02
CA TYR A 481 -2.24 5.31 -22.47
C TYR A 481 -3.58 5.11 -23.21
N GLU A 482 -3.60 5.15 -24.54
CA GLU A 482 -4.83 4.96 -25.32
C GLU A 482 -5.44 3.56 -25.13
N ILE A 483 -4.60 2.53 -25.01
CA ILE A 483 -5.06 1.16 -24.73
C ILE A 483 -5.72 1.07 -23.35
N LEU A 484 -5.10 1.62 -22.31
CA LEU A 484 -5.61 1.59 -20.93
C LEU A 484 -6.86 2.45 -20.77
N LYS A 485 -6.92 3.61 -21.46
CA LYS A 485 -8.12 4.44 -21.54
C LYS A 485 -9.30 3.66 -22.10
N ARG A 486 -9.10 2.93 -23.22
CA ARG A 486 -10.15 2.09 -23.79
C ARG A 486 -10.60 0.97 -22.84
N ALA A 487 -9.68 0.39 -22.05
CA ALA A 487 -10.04 -0.60 -21.03
C ALA A 487 -10.94 0.02 -19.93
N GLU A 488 -10.62 1.24 -19.46
CA GLU A 488 -11.44 1.97 -18.49
C GLU A 488 -12.83 2.32 -19.04
N GLU A 489 -12.95 2.66 -20.33
CA GLU A 489 -14.24 2.87 -21.03
C GLU A 489 -15.11 1.61 -21.00
N ILE A 490 -14.52 0.43 -21.18
CA ILE A 490 -15.26 -0.84 -21.10
C ILE A 490 -15.77 -1.06 -19.67
N ILE A 491 -14.97 -0.77 -18.64
CA ILE A 491 -15.43 -0.86 -17.24
C ILE A 491 -16.62 0.07 -17.01
N ALA A 492 -16.55 1.31 -17.49
CA ALA A 492 -17.63 2.29 -17.36
C ALA A 492 -18.92 1.84 -18.08
N ASP A 493 -18.80 1.18 -19.24
CA ASP A 493 -19.96 0.68 -19.99
C ASP A 493 -20.51 -0.64 -19.45
N GLU A 494 -19.66 -1.62 -19.14
CA GLU A 494 -20.08 -2.96 -18.70
C GLU A 494 -20.43 -3.02 -17.21
N ALA A 495 -19.97 -2.05 -16.41
CA ALA A 495 -20.16 -1.97 -14.97
C ALA A 495 -19.89 -3.31 -14.24
N PRO A 496 -18.72 -3.96 -14.43
CA PRO A 496 -18.39 -5.18 -13.69
C PRO A 496 -18.31 -4.95 -12.19
N VAL A 497 -18.08 -3.70 -11.80
CA VAL A 497 -18.07 -3.20 -10.43
C VAL A 497 -18.90 -1.91 -10.34
N ALA A 498 -19.52 -1.62 -9.19
CA ALA A 498 -20.07 -0.31 -8.89
C ALA A 498 -19.06 0.46 -8.03
N LEU A 499 -18.44 1.47 -8.63
CA LEU A 499 -17.47 2.32 -7.95
C LEU A 499 -18.17 3.15 -6.87
N LEU A 500 -17.55 3.31 -5.72
CA LEU A 500 -18.11 4.03 -4.56
C LEU A 500 -17.29 5.27 -4.25
N PHE A 501 -16.09 5.09 -3.69
CA PHE A 501 -15.25 6.22 -3.26
C PHE A 501 -13.76 5.89 -3.33
N GLN A 502 -12.98 6.94 -3.41
CA GLN A 502 -11.54 6.93 -3.23
C GLN A 502 -11.19 7.42 -1.81
N VAL A 503 -10.28 6.71 -1.15
CA VAL A 503 -9.91 6.98 0.24
C VAL A 503 -9.04 8.23 0.33
N LYS A 504 -9.35 9.12 1.26
CA LYS A 504 -8.50 10.24 1.64
C LYS A 504 -8.09 10.10 3.10
N ARG A 505 -6.81 10.30 3.38
CA ARG A 505 -6.27 10.29 4.72
C ARG A 505 -5.86 11.69 5.14
N ASN A 506 -6.04 12.00 6.42
CA ASN A 506 -5.78 13.30 7.00
C ASN A 506 -4.81 13.14 8.17
N TYR A 507 -3.86 14.07 8.26
CA TYR A 507 -2.79 14.02 9.23
C TYR A 507 -2.53 15.41 9.80
N LEU A 508 -2.20 15.51 11.09
CA LEU A 508 -1.51 16.67 11.63
C LEU A 508 -0.01 16.40 11.60
N VAL A 509 0.73 17.40 11.14
CA VAL A 509 2.20 17.34 11.04
C VAL A 509 2.78 18.56 11.75
N ASN A 510 3.73 18.34 12.65
CA ASN A 510 4.39 19.41 13.39
C ASN A 510 5.09 20.37 12.41
N PRO A 511 4.84 21.71 12.48
CA PRO A 511 5.38 22.69 11.53
C PRO A 511 6.90 22.83 11.59
N ARG A 512 7.58 22.23 12.59
CA ARG A 512 9.04 22.14 12.63
C ARG A 512 9.60 21.21 11.55
N LEU A 513 8.78 20.31 10.99
CA LEU A 513 9.19 19.38 9.95
C LEU A 513 9.14 20.02 8.55
N SER A 514 10.09 19.65 7.72
CA SER A 514 10.14 19.98 6.28
C SER A 514 10.73 18.82 5.49
N ASN A 515 10.57 18.82 4.16
CA ASN A 515 11.11 17.79 3.25
C ASN A 515 10.63 16.35 3.54
N TYR A 516 9.44 16.19 4.09
CA TYR A 516 8.76 14.90 4.13
C TYR A 516 7.81 14.75 2.93
N THR A 517 7.39 13.52 2.66
CA THR A 517 6.47 13.26 1.55
C THR A 517 5.48 12.16 1.93
N PHE A 518 4.22 12.38 1.57
CA PHE A 518 3.20 11.36 1.60
C PHE A 518 3.12 10.66 0.23
N LEU A 519 3.02 9.34 0.25
CA LEU A 519 2.81 8.54 -0.95
C LEU A 519 1.35 8.09 -1.02
N ALA A 520 0.78 8.13 -2.22
CA ALA A 520 -0.55 7.58 -2.46
C ALA A 520 -0.51 6.05 -2.63
N ILE A 521 0.67 5.48 -2.94
CA ILE A 521 0.91 4.09 -3.32
C ILE A 521 2.07 3.54 -2.50
N GLY A 522 2.02 2.25 -2.16
CA GLY A 522 3.08 1.56 -1.42
C GLY A 522 3.17 2.00 0.04
N GLY A 523 4.38 2.20 0.55
CA GLY A 523 4.58 2.81 1.87
C GLY A 523 3.95 4.20 1.92
N SER A 524 3.27 4.52 3.03
CA SER A 524 2.47 5.75 3.13
C SER A 524 3.33 7.02 3.22
N TYR A 525 4.62 6.90 3.60
CA TYR A 525 5.47 8.06 3.91
C TYR A 525 6.91 7.89 3.46
N ILE A 526 7.55 8.99 3.06
CA ILE A 526 9.02 9.09 2.92
C ILE A 526 9.51 10.11 3.93
N TRP A 527 10.11 9.64 5.01
CA TRP A 527 10.72 10.44 6.08
C TRP A 527 12.23 10.61 5.93
N ASN A 528 12.87 9.87 5.02
CA ASN A 528 14.32 9.74 4.87
C ASN A 528 15.05 11.10 4.77
N TYR A 529 14.43 12.05 4.09
CA TYR A 529 15.03 13.36 3.81
C TYR A 529 14.41 14.50 4.64
N THR A 530 13.59 14.15 5.64
CA THR A 530 12.99 15.12 6.54
C THR A 530 14.06 15.96 7.22
N ASP A 531 13.80 17.24 7.31
CA ASP A 531 14.63 18.18 8.04
C ASP A 531 13.82 18.84 9.17
N ILE A 532 14.48 19.18 10.26
CA ILE A 532 13.92 19.86 11.43
C ILE A 532 14.48 21.27 11.47
N LYS A 533 13.58 22.26 11.47
CA LYS A 533 13.89 23.69 11.57
C LYS A 533 14.37 24.06 12.97
#